data_a8e739f64e833111aabee168eef3544f
#
_entry.id   a8e739f64e833111aabee168eef3544f
#
_cell.length_a   1.000
_cell.length_b   1.000
_cell.length_c   1.000
_cell.angle_alpha   90.00
_cell.angle_beta   90.00
_cell.angle_gamma   90.00
#
_symmetry.space_group_name_H-M   'P 1'
#
loop_
_entity.id
_entity.type
_entity.pdbx_description
1 polymer ?
#
loop_
_entity_poly.entity_id
_entity_poly.type
_entity_poly.pdbx_seq_one_letter_code
_entity_poly.pdbx_strand_id
1 'polypeptide(L)'
;MGNGGHLEGAGTAAGRAPRRPEEGRASGLSGAPPSRVLAIYAHPDDPDVSCGGTIASWAASGSEVHVCLCCDGGKGSLDPAVDSSRLADRRRLEVEASGRQLGVKEHYWLGYPDGEIHDDDELRGRLVSLIRQVRPEAVLAPDPTAVFFGPSYVNHRDHRAVGWSVLDAVAPAAASPHYFPSAGPVFQVASLYLSGTLEPDTWVDITSSIDVKAAALACHTSQLGEGGEWLRNVVRQGAEEAGQVAGVRYAEAFRKVVLA
;
A
#
# COMPACT_ATOMS: atom_id res chain seq x y z
N MET A 1 -71.17 -15.52 -19.20
CA MET A 1 -70.91 -15.67 -17.79
C MET A 1 -69.39 -15.88 -17.68
N GLY A 2 -68.59 -14.96 -17.57
CA GLY A 2 -68.21 -13.98 -16.65
C GLY A 2 -67.40 -14.57 -15.50
N ASN A 3 -66.09 -14.42 -15.46
CA ASN A 3 -65.41 -14.16 -14.20
C ASN A 3 -64.05 -13.56 -14.50
N GLY A 4 -63.95 -12.28 -14.26
CA GLY A 4 -62.69 -11.55 -14.20
C GLY A 4 -62.00 -11.77 -12.87
N GLY A 5 -60.74 -12.12 -12.91
CA GLY A 5 -59.84 -12.15 -11.77
C GLY A 5 -58.85 -10.99 -11.85
N HIS A 6 -59.02 -10.02 -10.98
CA HIS A 6 -58.06 -8.94 -10.74
C HIS A 6 -56.76 -9.50 -10.16
N LEU A 7 -55.63 -9.21 -10.81
CA LEU A 7 -54.30 -9.34 -10.23
C LEU A 7 -53.86 -7.91 -9.87
N GLU A 8 -53.93 -7.60 -8.57
CA GLU A 8 -53.36 -6.38 -7.98
C GLU A 8 -51.84 -6.44 -7.91
N GLY A 9 -51.28 -5.34 -8.27
CA GLY A 9 -49.93 -4.84 -8.22
C GLY A 9 -48.88 -5.48 -7.38
N ALA A 10 -47.85 -5.97 -8.05
CA ALA A 10 -46.51 -6.11 -7.47
C ALA A 10 -45.81 -4.75 -7.54
N GLY A 11 -45.69 -4.09 -6.41
CA GLY A 11 -44.95 -2.85 -6.28
C GLY A 11 -43.47 -3.06 -6.67
N THR A 12 -43.04 -2.39 -7.72
CA THR A 12 -41.66 -2.30 -8.12
C THR A 12 -40.88 -1.55 -7.03
N ALA A 13 -40.02 -2.28 -6.30
CA ALA A 13 -38.96 -1.66 -5.47
C ALA A 13 -38.08 -0.84 -6.40
N ALA A 14 -38.28 0.46 -6.42
CA ALA A 14 -37.40 1.41 -7.10
C ALA A 14 -35.99 1.26 -6.50
N GLY A 15 -35.10 0.58 -7.22
CA GLY A 15 -33.70 0.53 -6.91
C GLY A 15 -33.14 1.94 -6.81
N ARG A 16 -32.69 2.31 -5.62
CA ARG A 16 -32.03 3.59 -5.36
C ARG A 16 -30.79 3.63 -6.24
N ALA A 17 -30.77 4.51 -7.24
CA ALA A 17 -29.59 4.72 -8.07
C ALA A 17 -28.38 5.00 -7.18
N PRO A 18 -27.18 4.50 -7.53
CA PRO A 18 -25.99 4.81 -6.78
C PRO A 18 -25.84 6.33 -6.73
N ARG A 19 -25.69 6.88 -5.52
CA ARG A 19 -25.44 8.30 -5.34
C ARG A 19 -24.17 8.62 -6.13
N ARG A 20 -24.23 9.62 -7.00
CA ARG A 20 -23.02 10.21 -7.59
C ARG A 20 -22.08 10.59 -6.45
N PRO A 21 -20.75 10.39 -6.59
CA PRO A 21 -19.81 10.94 -5.64
C PRO A 21 -20.13 12.43 -5.48
N GLU A 22 -20.29 12.87 -4.25
CA GLU A 22 -20.50 14.31 -3.98
C GLU A 22 -19.28 15.05 -4.54
N GLU A 23 -19.49 15.89 -5.53
CA GLU A 23 -18.54 16.89 -5.98
C GLU A 23 -18.26 17.79 -4.77
N GLY A 24 -17.08 17.62 -4.13
CA GLY A 24 -16.66 18.47 -3.02
C GLY A 24 -16.12 17.76 -1.79
N ARG A 25 -15.59 16.53 -1.87
CA ARG A 25 -14.67 16.08 -0.83
C ARG A 25 -13.38 16.89 -0.97
N ALA A 26 -13.22 17.90 -0.10
CA ALA A 26 -11.97 18.58 0.05
C ALA A 26 -10.89 17.50 0.31
N SER A 27 -10.02 17.30 -0.67
CA SER A 27 -8.77 16.58 -0.50
C SER A 27 -8.05 17.24 0.67
N GLY A 28 -7.70 16.48 1.69
CA GLY A 28 -7.20 17.05 2.93
C GLY A 28 -6.09 16.25 3.56
N LEU A 29 -5.44 16.86 4.53
CA LEU A 29 -4.49 16.16 5.40
C LEU A 29 -5.19 15.00 6.11
N SER A 30 -4.49 13.87 6.20
CA SER A 30 -4.95 12.73 6.98
C SER A 30 -5.18 13.14 8.44
N GLY A 31 -6.21 12.58 9.05
CA GLY A 31 -6.49 12.78 10.47
C GLY A 31 -5.46 12.12 11.39
N ALA A 32 -5.89 11.77 12.61
CA ALA A 32 -5.04 11.10 13.59
C ALA A 32 -4.45 9.79 13.01
N PRO A 33 -3.18 9.45 13.35
CA PRO A 33 -2.55 8.20 12.95
C PRO A 33 -3.36 6.99 13.42
N PRO A 34 -3.47 5.92 12.60
CA PRO A 34 -4.10 4.67 13.02
C PRO A 34 -3.27 3.97 14.10
N SER A 35 -3.93 3.22 15.00
CA SER A 35 -3.24 2.52 16.10
C SER A 35 -2.31 1.41 15.61
N ARG A 36 -2.70 0.69 14.55
CA ARG A 36 -1.93 -0.38 13.93
C ARG A 36 -2.01 -0.30 12.42
N VAL A 37 -0.86 -0.47 11.78
CA VAL A 37 -0.67 -0.32 10.33
C VAL A 37 0.00 -1.56 9.77
N LEU A 38 -0.44 -1.99 8.58
CA LEU A 38 0.24 -3.00 7.78
C LEU A 38 0.54 -2.41 6.39
N ALA A 39 1.82 -2.19 6.09
CA ALA A 39 2.28 -1.80 4.76
C ALA A 39 2.62 -3.06 3.96
N ILE A 40 1.99 -3.26 2.80
CA ILE A 40 2.16 -4.44 1.94
C ILE A 40 2.68 -3.97 0.59
N TYR A 41 3.91 -4.38 0.26
CA TYR A 41 4.58 -3.96 -0.97
C TYR A 41 5.27 -5.12 -1.68
N ALA A 42 5.63 -4.91 -2.93
CA ALA A 42 6.27 -5.93 -3.75
C ALA A 42 7.74 -6.13 -3.36
N HIS A 43 8.55 -5.08 -3.47
CA HIS A 43 10.01 -5.15 -3.33
C HIS A 43 10.52 -4.55 -2.02
N PRO A 44 11.75 -4.87 -1.63
CA PRO A 44 12.34 -4.45 -0.36
C PRO A 44 12.36 -2.94 -0.08
N ASP A 45 12.56 -2.09 -1.10
CA ASP A 45 12.68 -0.63 -0.98
C ASP A 45 11.36 0.12 -1.22
N ASP A 46 10.34 -0.55 -1.75
CA ASP A 46 9.05 0.08 -2.09
C ASP A 46 8.40 0.84 -0.93
N PRO A 47 8.30 0.29 0.29
CA PRO A 47 7.67 1.01 1.41
C PRO A 47 8.39 2.31 1.72
N ASP A 48 9.74 2.29 1.68
CA ASP A 48 10.57 3.43 2.02
C ASP A 48 10.41 4.56 0.99
N VAL A 49 10.41 4.18 -0.30
CA VAL A 49 10.19 5.13 -1.40
C VAL A 49 8.78 5.70 -1.35
N SER A 50 7.77 4.82 -1.21
CA SER A 50 6.37 5.19 -1.39
C SER A 50 5.75 5.89 -0.19
N CYS A 51 6.05 5.41 1.04
CA CYS A 51 5.39 5.86 2.27
C CYS A 51 6.29 5.86 3.51
N GLY A 52 7.62 5.87 3.34
CA GLY A 52 8.56 5.84 4.46
C GLY A 52 8.41 7.01 5.45
N GLY A 53 8.07 8.20 4.94
CA GLY A 53 7.79 9.37 5.78
C GLY A 53 6.52 9.19 6.62
N THR A 54 5.46 8.63 6.04
CA THR A 54 4.21 8.27 6.73
C THR A 54 4.46 7.20 7.78
N ILE A 55 5.17 6.13 7.44
CA ILE A 55 5.55 5.06 8.38
C ILE A 55 6.28 5.67 9.58
N ALA A 56 7.32 6.46 9.35
CA ALA A 56 8.10 7.08 10.42
C ALA A 56 7.27 8.04 11.27
N SER A 57 6.43 8.88 10.65
CA SER A 57 5.56 9.83 11.35
C SER A 57 4.55 9.12 12.25
N TRP A 58 3.91 8.06 11.74
CA TRP A 58 2.93 7.28 12.49
C TRP A 58 3.59 6.47 13.60
N ALA A 59 4.73 5.82 13.33
CA ALA A 59 5.48 5.11 14.37
C ALA A 59 5.92 6.03 15.50
N ALA A 60 6.43 7.24 15.18
CA ALA A 60 6.79 8.24 16.17
C ALA A 60 5.58 8.75 16.99
N SER A 61 4.38 8.67 16.42
CA SER A 61 3.11 9.02 17.07
C SER A 61 2.50 7.87 17.88
N GLY A 62 3.17 6.70 17.94
CA GLY A 62 2.74 5.54 18.72
C GLY A 62 1.99 4.46 17.94
N SER A 63 1.90 4.56 16.61
CA SER A 63 1.35 3.48 15.78
C SER A 63 2.24 2.24 15.81
N GLU A 64 1.63 1.08 15.89
CA GLU A 64 2.31 -0.21 15.70
C GLU A 64 2.39 -0.51 14.19
N VAL A 65 3.57 -0.31 13.59
CA VAL A 65 3.75 -0.45 12.15
C VAL A 65 4.39 -1.81 11.81
N HIS A 66 3.73 -2.55 10.92
CA HIS A 66 4.16 -3.80 10.33
C HIS A 66 4.39 -3.63 8.83
N VAL A 67 5.39 -4.30 8.28
CA VAL A 67 5.71 -4.27 6.85
C VAL A 67 5.71 -5.69 6.29
N CYS A 68 5.02 -5.91 5.18
CA CYS A 68 5.04 -7.15 4.42
C CYS A 68 5.67 -6.90 3.06
N LEU A 69 6.69 -7.69 2.74
CA LEU A 69 7.37 -7.71 1.45
C LEU A 69 7.04 -9.00 0.72
N CYS A 70 6.47 -8.86 -0.49
CA CYS A 70 5.97 -10.02 -1.21
C CYS A 70 7.10 -10.77 -1.91
N CYS A 71 8.11 -10.09 -2.48
CA CYS A 71 9.22 -10.75 -3.15
C CYS A 71 10.58 -10.50 -2.47
N ASP A 72 11.57 -11.25 -2.92
CA ASP A 72 12.94 -11.23 -2.41
C ASP A 72 13.79 -10.08 -2.99
N GLY A 73 13.37 -9.49 -4.12
CA GLY A 73 14.11 -8.43 -4.82
C GLY A 73 15.42 -8.88 -5.47
N GLY A 74 15.57 -10.18 -5.72
CA GLY A 74 16.81 -10.76 -6.23
C GLY A 74 17.19 -10.40 -7.66
N LYS A 75 16.25 -9.81 -8.45
CA LYS A 75 16.52 -9.35 -9.83
C LYS A 75 16.78 -7.84 -9.93
N GLY A 76 16.98 -7.15 -8.82
CA GLY A 76 17.21 -5.70 -8.76
C GLY A 76 18.61 -5.27 -9.21
N SER A 77 19.30 -5.99 -10.09
CA SER A 77 20.58 -5.59 -10.69
C SER A 77 20.60 -5.77 -12.19
N LEU A 78 21.21 -4.82 -12.90
CA LEU A 78 21.47 -4.92 -14.34
C LEU A 78 22.81 -5.61 -14.65
N ASP A 79 23.67 -5.86 -13.66
CA ASP A 79 24.92 -6.56 -13.84
C ASP A 79 24.66 -8.08 -13.84
N PRO A 80 24.89 -8.77 -14.97
CA PRO A 80 24.68 -10.22 -15.09
C PRO A 80 25.61 -11.08 -14.22
N ALA A 81 26.67 -10.49 -13.66
CA ALA A 81 27.58 -11.17 -12.74
C ALA A 81 27.07 -11.19 -11.29
N VAL A 82 26.03 -10.43 -10.98
CA VAL A 82 25.44 -10.40 -9.64
C VAL A 82 24.64 -11.67 -9.40
N ASP A 83 24.97 -12.40 -8.36
CA ASP A 83 24.21 -13.56 -7.88
C ASP A 83 22.90 -13.09 -7.25
N SER A 84 21.77 -13.53 -7.82
CA SER A 84 20.42 -13.12 -7.41
C SER A 84 20.11 -13.49 -5.96
N SER A 85 20.56 -14.65 -5.48
CA SER A 85 20.31 -15.10 -4.12
C SER A 85 21.08 -14.25 -3.10
N ARG A 86 22.35 -13.94 -3.40
CA ARG A 86 23.16 -13.04 -2.57
C ARG A 86 22.61 -11.62 -2.55
N LEU A 87 22.08 -11.16 -3.68
CA LEU A 87 21.41 -9.85 -3.74
C LEU A 87 20.16 -9.85 -2.85
N ALA A 88 19.34 -10.89 -2.92
CA ALA A 88 18.15 -11.04 -2.07
C ALA A 88 18.51 -11.03 -0.57
N ASP A 89 19.53 -11.79 -0.17
CA ASP A 89 20.02 -11.81 1.22
C ASP A 89 20.50 -10.42 1.67
N ARG A 90 21.24 -9.71 0.81
CA ARG A 90 21.71 -8.36 1.09
C ARG A 90 20.55 -7.39 1.24
N ARG A 91 19.57 -7.40 0.32
CA ARG A 91 18.40 -6.54 0.38
C ARG A 91 17.58 -6.79 1.63
N ARG A 92 17.51 -8.02 2.11
CA ARG A 92 16.85 -8.33 3.38
C ARG A 92 17.50 -7.61 4.56
N LEU A 93 18.83 -7.61 4.65
CA LEU A 93 19.56 -6.88 5.71
C LEU A 93 19.36 -5.35 5.59
N GLU A 94 19.28 -4.83 4.37
CA GLU A 94 19.03 -3.43 4.10
C GLU A 94 17.63 -3.01 4.58
N VAL A 95 16.59 -3.84 4.35
CA VAL A 95 15.22 -3.64 4.89
C VAL A 95 15.21 -3.65 6.41
N GLU A 96 15.92 -4.57 7.05
CA GLU A 96 16.00 -4.62 8.51
C GLU A 96 16.66 -3.36 9.08
N ALA A 97 17.68 -2.83 8.38
CA ALA A 97 18.34 -1.59 8.77
C ALA A 97 17.43 -0.38 8.57
N SER A 98 16.75 -0.29 7.42
CA SER A 98 15.77 0.74 7.11
C SER A 98 14.60 0.72 8.09
N GLY A 99 14.01 -0.45 8.33
CA GLY A 99 12.88 -0.61 9.25
C GLY A 99 13.19 -0.13 10.67
N ARG A 100 14.43 -0.31 11.15
CA ARG A 100 14.87 0.27 12.43
C ARG A 100 14.85 1.81 12.42
N GLN A 101 15.22 2.44 11.30
CA GLN A 101 15.14 3.90 11.17
C GLN A 101 13.68 4.38 11.16
N LEU A 102 12.81 3.67 10.47
CA LEU A 102 11.40 4.02 10.32
C LEU A 102 10.55 3.70 11.57
N GLY A 103 11.07 2.93 12.52
CA GLY A 103 10.31 2.47 13.68
C GLY A 103 9.36 1.31 13.37
N VAL A 104 9.66 0.51 12.34
CA VAL A 104 8.90 -0.71 12.00
C VAL A 104 9.06 -1.74 13.11
N LYS A 105 7.95 -2.28 13.57
CA LYS A 105 7.91 -3.29 14.64
C LYS A 105 8.29 -4.68 14.13
N GLU A 106 7.77 -5.06 12.96
CA GLU A 106 7.93 -6.40 12.42
C GLU A 106 7.88 -6.41 10.90
N HIS A 107 8.69 -7.29 10.28
CA HIS A 107 8.69 -7.54 8.86
C HIS A 107 8.18 -8.96 8.57
N TYR A 108 7.29 -9.08 7.58
CA TYR A 108 6.80 -10.33 7.03
C TYR A 108 7.32 -10.51 5.60
N TRP A 109 7.74 -11.71 5.27
CA TRP A 109 8.30 -12.05 3.97
C TRP A 109 7.47 -13.15 3.31
N LEU A 110 6.91 -12.88 2.15
CA LEU A 110 6.17 -13.89 1.42
C LEU A 110 7.08 -14.76 0.54
N GLY A 111 8.26 -14.27 0.16
CA GLY A 111 9.30 -15.05 -0.49
C GLY A 111 9.00 -15.42 -1.95
N TYR A 112 8.16 -14.63 -2.64
CA TYR A 112 8.01 -14.79 -4.09
C TYR A 112 9.31 -14.35 -4.80
N PRO A 113 9.69 -15.00 -5.92
CA PRO A 113 10.77 -14.50 -6.76
C PRO A 113 10.42 -13.14 -7.34
N ASP A 114 11.41 -12.25 -7.42
CA ASP A 114 11.29 -10.93 -8.04
C ASP A 114 10.84 -11.04 -9.52
N GLY A 115 9.84 -10.24 -9.92
CA GLY A 115 9.26 -10.23 -11.25
C GLY A 115 8.26 -11.37 -11.52
N GLU A 116 7.93 -12.22 -10.53
CA GLU A 116 7.10 -13.41 -10.70
C GLU A 116 5.83 -13.41 -9.83
N ILE A 117 5.49 -12.27 -9.22
CA ILE A 117 4.26 -12.17 -8.45
C ILE A 117 3.04 -12.20 -9.38
N HIS A 118 2.05 -13.00 -9.04
CA HIS A 118 0.76 -13.07 -9.71
C HIS A 118 -0.36 -12.64 -8.75
N ASP A 119 -1.36 -11.96 -9.30
CA ASP A 119 -2.63 -11.73 -8.59
C ASP A 119 -3.48 -12.98 -8.70
N ASP A 120 -3.36 -13.87 -7.71
CA ASP A 120 -4.02 -15.15 -7.64
C ASP A 120 -4.57 -15.48 -6.24
N ASP A 121 -5.27 -16.60 -6.12
CA ASP A 121 -5.85 -17.03 -4.85
C ASP A 121 -4.80 -17.41 -3.80
N GLU A 122 -3.60 -17.83 -4.20
CA GLU A 122 -2.52 -18.13 -3.27
C GLU A 122 -2.05 -16.85 -2.57
N LEU A 123 -1.67 -15.83 -3.34
CA LEU A 123 -1.24 -14.55 -2.78
C LEU A 123 -2.36 -13.91 -1.94
N ARG A 124 -3.60 -13.86 -2.47
CA ARG A 124 -4.74 -13.31 -1.72
C ARG A 124 -4.98 -14.04 -0.40
N GLY A 125 -4.93 -15.37 -0.39
CA GLY A 125 -5.09 -16.16 0.83
C GLY A 125 -4.01 -15.90 1.88
N ARG A 126 -2.74 -15.75 1.46
CA ARG A 126 -1.62 -15.38 2.35
C ARG A 126 -1.81 -13.98 2.92
N LEU A 127 -2.25 -13.01 2.09
CA LEU A 127 -2.53 -11.65 2.53
C LEU A 127 -3.72 -11.59 3.50
N VAL A 128 -4.80 -12.33 3.23
CA VAL A 128 -5.95 -12.44 4.14
C VAL A 128 -5.51 -13.01 5.50
N SER A 129 -4.68 -14.06 5.49
CA SER A 129 -4.15 -14.66 6.73
C SER A 129 -3.34 -13.64 7.52
N LEU A 130 -2.48 -12.89 6.85
CA LEU A 130 -1.65 -11.85 7.47
C LEU A 130 -2.51 -10.70 8.02
N ILE A 131 -3.48 -10.19 7.26
CA ILE A 131 -4.40 -9.14 7.71
C ILE A 131 -5.17 -9.59 8.95
N ARG A 132 -5.69 -10.82 8.96
CA ARG A 132 -6.41 -11.39 10.11
C ARG A 132 -5.52 -11.62 11.34
N GLN A 133 -4.24 -11.92 11.13
CA GLN A 133 -3.23 -12.07 12.18
C GLN A 133 -2.83 -10.73 12.78
N VAL A 134 -2.44 -9.76 11.93
CA VAL A 134 -1.95 -8.44 12.35
C VAL A 134 -3.09 -7.56 12.85
N ARG A 135 -4.29 -7.68 12.27
CA ARG A 135 -5.49 -6.89 12.59
C ARG A 135 -5.23 -5.38 12.45
N PRO A 136 -4.77 -4.89 11.29
CA PRO A 136 -4.41 -3.49 11.10
C PRO A 136 -5.66 -2.61 10.96
N GLU A 137 -5.66 -1.44 11.61
CA GLU A 137 -6.68 -0.41 11.39
C GLU A 137 -6.56 0.19 9.99
N ALA A 138 -5.32 0.36 9.51
CA ALA A 138 -5.02 0.82 8.16
C ALA A 138 -4.05 -0.10 7.42
N VAL A 139 -4.26 -0.25 6.11
CA VAL A 139 -3.35 -0.91 5.19
C VAL A 139 -2.77 0.13 4.23
N LEU A 140 -1.45 0.09 4.00
CA LEU A 140 -0.75 0.84 2.96
C LEU A 140 -0.36 -0.13 1.84
N ALA A 141 -0.57 0.24 0.56
CA ALA A 141 -0.24 -0.61 -0.57
C ALA A 141 -0.01 0.22 -1.85
N PRO A 142 0.61 -0.33 -2.89
CA PRO A 142 0.70 0.34 -4.19
C PRO A 142 -0.69 0.44 -4.85
N ASP A 143 -0.96 1.56 -5.55
CA ASP A 143 -2.16 1.70 -6.38
C ASP A 143 -2.00 0.89 -7.68
N PRO A 144 -2.78 -0.19 -7.88
CA PRO A 144 -2.65 -1.02 -9.08
C PRO A 144 -3.22 -0.35 -10.34
N THR A 145 -4.01 0.71 -10.19
CA THR A 145 -4.64 1.44 -11.30
C THR A 145 -3.68 2.42 -11.97
N ALA A 146 -2.61 2.80 -11.28
CA ALA A 146 -1.56 3.64 -11.82
C ALA A 146 -0.60 2.82 -12.68
N VAL A 147 -0.89 2.70 -13.97
CA VAL A 147 -0.08 1.90 -14.91
C VAL A 147 1.04 2.71 -15.57
N PHE A 148 0.76 3.94 -15.96
CA PHE A 148 1.70 4.78 -16.68
C PHE A 148 2.01 6.06 -15.90
N PHE A 149 3.29 6.29 -15.59
CA PHE A 149 3.76 7.53 -14.98
C PHE A 149 4.47 8.38 -16.04
N GLY A 150 3.77 9.40 -16.51
CA GLY A 150 4.23 10.22 -17.62
C GLY A 150 4.45 9.40 -18.90
N PRO A 151 5.34 9.87 -19.79
CA PRO A 151 5.54 9.26 -21.11
C PRO A 151 6.56 8.11 -21.13
N SER A 152 7.27 7.86 -20.04
CA SER A 152 8.48 7.01 -20.06
C SER A 152 8.55 5.91 -19.01
N TYR A 153 7.63 5.86 -18.04
CA TYR A 153 7.66 4.83 -16.99
C TYR A 153 6.36 4.03 -16.93
N VAL A 154 6.52 2.72 -17.06
CA VAL A 154 5.44 1.74 -16.85
C VAL A 154 5.60 1.15 -15.47
N ASN A 155 4.55 1.24 -14.63
CA ASN A 155 4.55 0.67 -13.29
C ASN A 155 4.88 -0.82 -13.31
N HIS A 156 5.74 -1.25 -12.39
CA HIS A 156 6.21 -2.62 -12.34
C HIS A 156 5.03 -3.61 -12.21
N ARG A 157 5.13 -4.76 -12.89
CA ARG A 157 4.06 -5.76 -12.87
C ARG A 157 3.74 -6.24 -11.45
N ASP A 158 4.78 -6.40 -10.62
CA ASP A 158 4.62 -6.89 -9.25
C ASP A 158 3.92 -5.87 -8.37
N HIS A 159 4.18 -4.56 -8.55
CA HIS A 159 3.42 -3.51 -7.85
C HIS A 159 1.93 -3.61 -8.15
N ARG A 160 1.58 -3.81 -9.43
CA ARG A 160 0.18 -3.95 -9.85
C ARG A 160 -0.44 -5.23 -9.33
N ALA A 161 0.28 -6.37 -9.41
CA ALA A 161 -0.21 -7.65 -8.90
C ALA A 161 -0.45 -7.60 -7.38
N VAL A 162 0.51 -7.07 -6.61
CA VAL A 162 0.35 -6.87 -5.17
C VAL A 162 -0.80 -5.91 -4.87
N GLY A 163 -0.89 -4.80 -5.58
CA GLY A 163 -1.97 -3.82 -5.39
C GLY A 163 -3.35 -4.43 -5.58
N TRP A 164 -3.59 -5.20 -6.67
CA TRP A 164 -4.86 -5.89 -6.90
C TRP A 164 -5.15 -6.93 -5.84
N SER A 165 -4.18 -7.77 -5.51
CA SER A 165 -4.33 -8.78 -4.45
C SER A 165 -4.62 -8.17 -3.08
N VAL A 166 -4.04 -7.00 -2.76
CA VAL A 166 -4.33 -6.28 -1.50
C VAL A 166 -5.74 -5.72 -1.50
N LEU A 167 -6.20 -5.11 -2.60
CA LEU A 167 -7.58 -4.63 -2.71
C LEU A 167 -8.58 -5.73 -2.39
N ASP A 168 -8.44 -6.88 -3.07
CA ASP A 168 -9.34 -8.02 -2.89
C ASP A 168 -9.20 -8.69 -1.51
N ALA A 169 -7.97 -8.74 -0.96
CA ALA A 169 -7.73 -9.28 0.37
C ALA A 169 -8.35 -8.40 1.47
N VAL A 170 -8.23 -7.07 1.34
CA VAL A 170 -8.77 -6.11 2.31
C VAL A 170 -10.29 -6.06 2.24
N ALA A 171 -10.85 -6.00 1.05
CA ALA A 171 -12.30 -5.90 0.83
C ALA A 171 -12.74 -6.70 -0.40
N PRO A 172 -13.53 -7.79 -0.23
CA PRO A 172 -14.23 -8.16 1.02
C PRO A 172 -13.55 -9.28 1.83
N ALA A 173 -12.41 -9.86 1.37
CA ALA A 173 -12.02 -11.20 1.78
C ALA A 173 -11.66 -11.30 3.28
N ALA A 174 -10.90 -10.36 3.85
CA ALA A 174 -10.50 -10.41 5.26
C ALA A 174 -11.69 -10.29 6.22
N ALA A 175 -12.73 -9.55 5.82
CA ALA A 175 -13.92 -9.31 6.63
C ALA A 175 -15.00 -10.40 6.50
N SER A 176 -14.90 -11.28 5.50
CA SER A 176 -15.93 -12.29 5.22
C SER A 176 -15.50 -13.69 5.67
N PRO A 177 -16.35 -14.42 6.41
CA PRO A 177 -16.04 -15.79 6.84
C PRO A 177 -16.04 -16.81 5.71
N HIS A 178 -16.61 -16.46 4.55
CA HIS A 178 -16.71 -17.35 3.40
C HIS A 178 -15.46 -17.36 2.51
N TYR A 179 -14.62 -16.30 2.63
CA TYR A 179 -13.35 -16.24 1.93
C TYR A 179 -12.24 -16.77 2.85
N PHE A 180 -11.46 -17.71 2.34
CA PHE A 180 -10.32 -18.30 3.04
C PHE A 180 -10.66 -18.70 4.49
N PRO A 181 -11.61 -19.62 4.72
CA PRO A 181 -12.13 -19.93 6.07
C PRO A 181 -11.05 -20.46 7.03
N SER A 182 -9.98 -21.05 6.50
CA SER A 182 -8.82 -21.53 7.28
C SER A 182 -7.82 -20.41 7.70
N ALA A 183 -7.99 -19.19 7.19
CA ALA A 183 -7.07 -18.08 7.42
C ALA A 183 -7.26 -17.36 8.78
N GLY A 184 -8.01 -17.96 9.72
CA GLY A 184 -8.26 -17.40 11.05
C GLY A 184 -9.52 -16.53 11.12
N PRO A 185 -9.77 -15.93 12.31
CA PRO A 185 -10.95 -15.12 12.56
C PRO A 185 -11.01 -13.88 11.66
N VAL A 186 -12.19 -13.58 11.12
CA VAL A 186 -12.41 -12.41 10.25
C VAL A 186 -11.99 -11.09 10.90
N PHE A 187 -11.55 -10.17 10.08
CA PHE A 187 -11.16 -8.84 10.51
C PHE A 187 -11.51 -7.79 9.46
N GLN A 188 -12.15 -6.70 9.89
CA GLN A 188 -12.47 -5.55 9.06
C GLN A 188 -11.36 -4.49 9.18
N VAL A 189 -10.67 -4.21 8.09
CA VAL A 189 -9.78 -3.07 7.97
C VAL A 189 -10.62 -1.80 7.85
N ALA A 190 -10.27 -0.74 8.57
CA ALA A 190 -11.03 0.51 8.54
C ALA A 190 -10.66 1.39 7.34
N SER A 191 -9.41 1.38 6.91
CA SER A 191 -8.98 2.20 5.78
C SER A 191 -7.82 1.59 5.00
N LEU A 192 -7.82 1.87 3.69
CA LEU A 192 -6.75 1.50 2.77
C LEU A 192 -6.16 2.78 2.16
N TYR A 193 -4.84 2.92 2.18
CA TYR A 193 -4.09 4.02 1.59
C TYR A 193 -3.26 3.48 0.42
N LEU A 194 -3.61 3.90 -0.78
CA LEU A 194 -2.93 3.50 -2.01
C LEU A 194 -1.89 4.56 -2.40
N SER A 195 -0.62 4.18 -2.35
CA SER A 195 0.51 5.03 -2.73
C SER A 195 0.85 4.92 -4.21
N GLY A 196 1.61 5.86 -4.75
CA GLY A 196 1.95 5.87 -6.17
C GLY A 196 0.71 6.01 -7.05
N THR A 197 -0.31 6.68 -6.57
CA THR A 197 -1.58 6.91 -7.28
C THR A 197 -1.49 8.10 -8.23
N LEU A 198 -2.27 8.05 -9.31
CA LEU A 198 -2.48 9.21 -10.20
C LEU A 198 -3.68 10.06 -9.79
N GLU A 199 -4.47 9.62 -8.80
CA GLU A 199 -5.66 10.29 -8.31
C GLU A 199 -5.62 10.46 -6.78
N PRO A 200 -4.63 11.19 -6.24
CA PRO A 200 -4.52 11.39 -4.80
C PRO A 200 -5.68 12.26 -4.27
N ASP A 201 -6.20 11.87 -3.11
CA ASP A 201 -7.27 12.59 -2.39
C ASP A 201 -6.92 12.85 -0.92
N THR A 202 -5.84 12.26 -0.43
CA THR A 202 -5.41 12.33 0.96
C THR A 202 -3.89 12.50 1.05
N TRP A 203 -3.44 13.39 1.93
CA TRP A 203 -2.02 13.67 2.17
C TRP A 203 -1.69 13.42 3.63
N VAL A 204 -0.52 12.85 3.89
CA VAL A 204 0.06 12.75 5.23
C VAL A 204 1.20 13.74 5.34
N ASP A 205 1.14 14.62 6.34
CA ASP A 205 2.25 15.53 6.64
C ASP A 205 3.45 14.73 7.15
N ILE A 206 4.56 14.79 6.41
CA ILE A 206 5.82 14.15 6.75
C ILE A 206 6.95 15.15 7.01
N THR A 207 6.60 16.40 7.29
CA THR A 207 7.59 17.48 7.50
C THR A 207 8.59 17.12 8.61
N SER A 208 8.12 16.49 9.67
CA SER A 208 8.96 16.06 10.79
C SER A 208 9.73 14.75 10.54
N SER A 209 9.34 13.95 9.54
CA SER A 209 9.90 12.63 9.26
C SER A 209 10.65 12.50 7.93
N ILE A 210 10.74 13.58 7.13
CA ILE A 210 11.42 13.56 5.83
C ILE A 210 12.90 13.16 5.91
N ASP A 211 13.60 13.59 6.97
CA ASP A 211 14.99 13.21 7.17
C ASP A 211 15.14 11.75 7.61
N VAL A 212 14.19 11.22 8.37
CA VAL A 212 14.13 9.80 8.72
C VAL A 212 13.89 8.95 7.48
N LYS A 213 12.94 9.35 6.61
CA LYS A 213 12.71 8.70 5.31
C LYS A 213 14.00 8.67 4.46
N ALA A 214 14.71 9.80 4.38
CA ALA A 214 15.96 9.89 3.63
C ALA A 214 17.07 8.98 4.21
N ALA A 215 17.15 8.87 5.53
CA ALA A 215 18.09 7.98 6.22
C ALA A 215 17.73 6.49 6.00
N ALA A 216 16.45 6.13 6.03
CA ALA A 216 15.95 4.80 5.74
C ALA A 216 16.29 4.38 4.30
N LEU A 217 15.98 5.23 3.33
CA LEU A 217 16.34 5.00 1.92
C LEU A 217 17.84 4.77 1.73
N ALA A 218 18.71 5.49 2.46
CA ALA A 218 20.15 5.31 2.39
C ALA A 218 20.64 3.93 2.86
N CYS A 219 19.81 3.14 3.53
CA CYS A 219 20.12 1.76 3.90
C CYS A 219 20.11 0.80 2.70
N HIS A 220 19.38 1.12 1.61
CA HIS A 220 19.25 0.30 0.40
C HIS A 220 20.45 0.47 -0.55
N THR A 221 21.65 0.26 -0.02
CA THR A 221 22.91 0.53 -0.73
C THR A 221 23.08 -0.31 -2.00
N SER A 222 22.48 -1.51 -2.05
CA SER A 222 22.51 -2.38 -3.24
C SER A 222 21.75 -1.79 -4.42
N GLN A 223 20.77 -0.91 -4.16
CA GLN A 223 19.90 -0.30 -5.17
C GLN A 223 20.34 1.11 -5.53
N LEU A 224 20.92 1.83 -4.58
CA LEU A 224 21.28 3.23 -4.76
C LEU A 224 22.62 3.43 -5.46
N GLY A 225 23.52 2.40 -5.44
CA GLY A 225 24.89 2.52 -5.94
C GLY A 225 25.63 3.68 -5.25
N GLU A 226 26.72 4.13 -5.86
CA GLU A 226 27.48 5.30 -5.38
C GLU A 226 26.71 6.64 -5.54
N GLY A 227 25.55 6.62 -6.21
CA GLY A 227 24.71 7.79 -6.55
C GLY A 227 23.45 7.96 -5.69
N GLY A 228 23.36 7.35 -4.53
CA GLY A 228 22.16 7.41 -3.65
C GLY A 228 21.63 8.80 -3.31
N GLU A 229 22.41 9.84 -3.57
CA GLU A 229 22.00 11.23 -3.43
C GLU A 229 20.89 11.63 -4.42
N TRP A 230 20.91 11.07 -5.64
CA TRP A 230 19.87 11.30 -6.64
C TRP A 230 18.48 10.85 -6.17
N LEU A 231 18.34 9.61 -5.67
CA LEU A 231 17.03 9.11 -5.22
C LEU A 231 16.53 9.90 -4.01
N ARG A 232 17.42 10.27 -3.08
CA ARG A 232 17.06 11.14 -1.95
C ARG A 232 16.53 12.49 -2.40
N ASN A 233 17.12 13.08 -3.43
CA ASN A 233 16.69 14.36 -3.99
C ASN A 233 15.32 14.20 -4.68
N VAL A 234 15.12 13.15 -5.49
CA VAL A 234 13.83 12.86 -6.17
C VAL A 234 12.71 12.66 -5.14
N VAL A 235 12.96 11.86 -4.10
CA VAL A 235 11.97 11.60 -3.06
C VAL A 235 11.64 12.87 -2.26
N ARG A 236 12.65 13.70 -1.97
CA ARG A 236 12.44 14.96 -1.26
C ARG A 236 11.67 15.96 -2.13
N GLN A 237 11.99 16.05 -3.41
CA GLN A 237 11.27 16.90 -4.36
C GLN A 237 9.80 16.46 -4.50
N GLY A 238 9.54 15.17 -4.68
CA GLY A 238 8.16 14.65 -4.76
C GLY A 238 7.37 14.93 -3.48
N ALA A 239 8.00 14.81 -2.31
CA ALA A 239 7.37 15.15 -1.04
C ALA A 239 7.09 16.65 -0.88
N GLU A 240 7.95 17.51 -1.42
CA GLU A 240 7.74 18.97 -1.45
C GLU A 240 6.58 19.34 -2.37
N GLU A 241 6.52 18.75 -3.58
CA GLU A 241 5.41 18.95 -4.54
C GLU A 241 4.07 18.52 -3.91
N ALA A 242 4.00 17.35 -3.28
CA ALA A 242 2.82 16.89 -2.56
C ALA A 242 2.47 17.80 -1.37
N GLY A 243 3.50 18.31 -0.67
CA GLY A 243 3.35 19.24 0.44
C GLY A 243 2.74 20.58 0.00
N GLN A 244 3.13 21.10 -1.17
CA GLN A 244 2.54 22.32 -1.74
C GLN A 244 1.02 22.16 -1.97
N VAL A 245 0.59 20.99 -2.46
CA VAL A 245 -0.84 20.70 -2.64
C VAL A 245 -1.57 20.63 -1.29
N ALA A 246 -0.94 20.03 -0.28
CA ALA A 246 -1.52 19.83 1.05
C ALA A 246 -1.41 21.06 1.97
N GLY A 247 -0.67 22.12 1.59
CA GLY A 247 -0.41 23.29 2.43
C GLY A 247 0.57 23.05 3.57
N VAL A 248 1.48 22.07 3.42
CA VAL A 248 2.56 21.75 4.36
C VAL A 248 3.91 21.72 3.64
N ARG A 249 5.02 21.60 4.36
CA ARG A 249 6.34 21.63 3.72
C ARG A 249 6.63 20.34 2.93
N TYR A 250 6.35 19.18 3.52
CA TYR A 250 6.54 17.88 2.91
C TYR A 250 5.33 16.99 3.20
N ALA A 251 4.81 16.31 2.19
CA ALA A 251 3.74 15.33 2.34
C ALA A 251 3.97 14.08 1.49
N GLU A 252 3.31 13.00 1.85
CA GLU A 252 3.09 11.84 0.99
C GLU A 252 1.63 11.77 0.59
N ALA A 253 1.37 11.49 -0.69
CA ALA A 253 0.05 11.53 -1.30
C ALA A 253 -0.50 10.11 -1.50
N PHE A 254 -1.77 9.92 -1.17
CA PHE A 254 -2.48 8.65 -1.25
C PHE A 254 -3.87 8.83 -1.86
N ARG A 255 -4.37 7.76 -2.45
CA ARG A 255 -5.80 7.55 -2.62
C ARG A 255 -6.30 6.76 -1.43
N LYS A 256 -7.23 7.34 -0.66
CA LYS A 256 -7.75 6.70 0.55
C LYS A 256 -9.13 6.10 0.33
N VAL A 257 -9.29 4.84 0.71
CA VAL A 257 -10.58 4.16 0.76
C VAL A 257 -10.97 3.92 2.21
N VAL A 258 -12.12 4.41 2.63
CA VAL A 258 -12.72 4.15 3.95
C VAL A 258 -13.67 2.98 3.82
N LEU A 259 -13.48 1.94 4.65
CA LEU A 259 -14.13 0.63 4.54
C LEU A 259 -15.08 0.31 5.72
N ALA A 260 -15.29 1.27 6.60
CA ALA A 260 -16.12 1.11 7.80
C ALA A 260 -17.60 0.99 7.50
#